data_559cd62d3b14d60ddf94449d95386169
#
_entry.id   559cd62d3b14d60ddf94449d95386169
#
_cell.length_a   1.000
_cell.length_b   1.000
_cell.length_c   1.000
_cell.angle_alpha   90.00
_cell.angle_beta   90.00
_cell.angle_gamma   90.00
#
_symmetry.space_group_name_H-M   'P 1'
#
loop_
_entity.id
_entity.type
_entity.pdbx_description
1 polymer ?
#
loop_
_entity_poly.entity_id
_entity_poly.type
_entity_poly.pdbx_seq_one_letter_code
_entity_poly.pdbx_strand_id
1 'polypeptide(L)'
;MEFQQLGRRAVIGRFDGGTISSDGGAVLLREVDKRTGISERLARCFRDYRKAQRIEHPVVSMIRQRICGIALGYEDLNDHDRLRHDVVMGVLSERDEPGGTDRVREKDQGKPIAGKSTLNRLELTPEEANEKSRYKKIVADGTAIDELMVAVFIESY
;
A
#
# COMPACT_ATOMS: atom_id res chain seq x y z
N MET A 1 -6.00 -3.40 -22.56
CA MET A 1 -4.63 -3.58 -22.08
C MET A 1 -4.65 -4.61 -20.98
N GLU A 2 -3.75 -5.57 -21.03
CA GLU A 2 -3.59 -6.58 -19.99
C GLU A 2 -2.39 -6.20 -19.12
N PHE A 3 -2.53 -6.37 -17.82
CA PHE A 3 -1.52 -6.10 -16.81
C PHE A 3 -1.14 -7.39 -16.09
N GLN A 4 -0.09 -7.35 -15.27
CA GLN A 4 0.30 -8.51 -14.48
C GLN A 4 -0.84 -8.94 -13.54
N GLN A 5 -1.02 -10.23 -13.40
CA GLN A 5 -2.08 -10.80 -12.57
C GLN A 5 -1.96 -10.38 -11.11
N LEU A 6 -3.09 -10.22 -10.45
CA LEU A 6 -3.21 -10.06 -9.01
C LEU A 6 -3.54 -11.43 -8.41
N GLY A 7 -2.54 -12.12 -7.89
CA GLY A 7 -2.69 -13.51 -7.50
C GLY A 7 -3.17 -14.36 -8.69
N ARG A 8 -4.39 -14.91 -8.61
CA ARG A 8 -5.02 -15.70 -9.69
C ARG A 8 -5.96 -14.88 -10.58
N ARG A 9 -6.05 -13.56 -10.40
CA ARG A 9 -7.01 -12.70 -11.11
C ARG A 9 -6.34 -11.96 -12.24
N ALA A 10 -6.99 -11.93 -13.40
CA ALA A 10 -6.58 -11.07 -14.50
C ALA A 10 -6.85 -9.60 -14.16
N VAL A 11 -5.89 -8.72 -14.46
CA VAL A 11 -6.06 -7.27 -14.38
C VAL A 11 -6.13 -6.74 -15.81
N ILE A 12 -7.30 -6.24 -16.20
CA ILE A 12 -7.58 -5.80 -17.57
C ILE A 12 -8.10 -4.37 -17.54
N GLY A 13 -7.42 -3.47 -18.24
CA GLY A 13 -7.90 -2.11 -18.49
C GLY A 13 -8.63 -2.05 -19.82
N ARG A 14 -9.85 -1.52 -19.83
CA ARG A 14 -10.70 -1.36 -21.03
C ARG A 14 -11.28 0.05 -21.08
N PHE A 15 -11.58 0.50 -22.30
CA PHE A 15 -12.26 1.77 -22.57
C PHE A 15 -13.60 1.48 -23.28
N ASP A 16 -14.34 0.50 -22.77
CA ASP A 16 -15.57 -0.01 -23.37
C ASP A 16 -16.84 0.53 -22.71
N GLY A 17 -16.73 1.57 -21.93
CA GLY A 17 -17.85 2.21 -21.22
C GLY A 17 -18.12 1.55 -19.86
N GLY A 18 -19.20 1.96 -19.19
CA GLY A 18 -19.54 1.49 -17.84
C GLY A 18 -18.98 2.38 -16.73
N THR A 19 -18.68 1.82 -15.59
CA THR A 19 -18.11 2.58 -14.46
C THR A 19 -16.64 2.89 -14.74
N ILE A 20 -16.30 4.17 -14.82
CA ILE A 20 -14.95 4.65 -15.08
C ILE A 20 -14.33 5.09 -13.76
N SER A 21 -13.15 4.56 -13.43
CA SER A 21 -12.32 5.11 -12.36
C SER A 21 -11.40 6.19 -12.94
N SER A 22 -11.39 7.38 -12.32
CA SER A 22 -10.42 8.44 -12.67
C SER A 22 -8.98 8.00 -12.41
N ASP A 23 -8.79 7.05 -11.49
CA ASP A 23 -7.48 6.59 -11.02
C ASP A 23 -7.00 5.32 -11.73
N GLY A 24 -7.71 4.85 -12.75
CA GLY A 24 -7.37 3.64 -13.50
C GLY A 24 -5.97 3.67 -14.12
N GLY A 25 -5.44 4.84 -14.47
CA GLY A 25 -4.07 5.02 -14.96
C GLY A 25 -2.99 4.59 -13.96
N ALA A 26 -3.29 4.57 -12.67
CA ALA A 26 -2.36 4.14 -11.63
C ALA A 26 -1.96 2.65 -11.72
N VAL A 27 -2.70 1.84 -12.49
CA VAL A 27 -2.30 0.46 -12.78
C VAL A 27 -0.93 0.41 -13.49
N LEU A 28 -0.55 1.46 -14.22
CA LEU A 28 0.80 1.58 -14.79
C LEU A 28 1.87 1.73 -13.69
N LEU A 29 1.59 2.45 -12.62
CA LEU A 29 2.50 2.56 -11.47
C LEU A 29 2.71 1.20 -10.80
N ARG A 30 1.64 0.40 -10.69
CA ARG A 30 1.73 -0.97 -10.19
C ARG A 30 2.66 -1.83 -11.04
N GLU A 31 2.61 -1.72 -12.37
CA GLU A 31 3.52 -2.44 -13.26
C GLU A 31 4.99 -2.00 -13.07
N VAL A 32 5.22 -0.71 -12.85
CA VAL A 32 6.55 -0.18 -12.51
C VAL A 32 7.02 -0.76 -11.18
N ASP A 33 6.19 -0.73 -10.13
CA ASP A 33 6.53 -1.29 -8.83
C ASP A 33 6.87 -2.79 -8.92
N LYS A 34 6.12 -3.56 -9.69
CA LYS A 34 6.42 -4.99 -9.93
C LYS A 34 7.74 -5.24 -10.62
N ARG A 35 8.16 -4.36 -11.50
CA ARG A 35 9.45 -4.47 -12.20
C ARG A 35 10.62 -4.05 -11.32
N THR A 36 10.46 -2.99 -10.55
CA THR A 36 11.53 -2.40 -9.74
C THR A 36 11.61 -2.99 -8.34
N GLY A 37 10.49 -3.53 -7.83
CA GLY A 37 10.35 -4.01 -6.46
C GLY A 37 10.52 -2.93 -5.42
N ILE A 38 10.32 -1.64 -5.77
CA ILE A 38 10.65 -0.52 -4.89
C ILE A 38 9.83 -0.54 -3.60
N SER A 39 8.54 -0.86 -3.67
CA SER A 39 7.70 -0.95 -2.46
C SER A 39 8.14 -2.07 -1.52
N GLU A 40 8.59 -3.20 -2.06
CA GLU A 40 9.11 -4.31 -1.25
C GLU A 40 10.46 -3.99 -0.64
N ARG A 41 11.34 -3.30 -1.40
CA ARG A 41 12.62 -2.82 -0.91
C ARG A 41 12.42 -1.82 0.23
N LEU A 42 11.50 -0.87 0.04
CA LEU A 42 11.18 0.12 1.07
C LEU A 42 10.54 -0.54 2.30
N ALA A 43 9.67 -1.54 2.14
CA ALA A 43 9.07 -2.26 3.26
C ALA A 43 10.11 -2.96 4.14
N ARG A 44 11.24 -3.39 3.58
CA ARG A 44 12.36 -3.99 4.35
C ARG A 44 13.10 -2.99 5.23
N CYS A 45 12.94 -1.68 4.97
CA CYS A 45 13.47 -0.62 5.83
C CYS A 45 12.59 -0.36 7.07
N PHE A 46 11.54 -1.16 7.29
CA PHE A 46 10.67 -1.03 8.45
C PHE A 46 10.75 -2.26 9.35
N ARG A 47 10.75 -2.01 10.66
CA ARG A 47 10.61 -3.06 11.68
C ARG A 47 9.17 -3.09 12.18
N ASP A 48 8.49 -4.22 11.98
CA ASP A 48 7.09 -4.40 12.38
C ASP A 48 7.01 -5.25 13.65
N TYR A 49 6.73 -4.61 14.78
CA TYR A 49 6.54 -5.26 16.09
C TYR A 49 5.09 -5.68 16.35
N ARG A 50 4.22 -5.65 15.35
CA ARG A 50 2.85 -6.14 15.49
C ARG A 50 2.83 -7.67 15.56
N LYS A 51 1.84 -8.23 16.25
CA LYS A 51 1.62 -9.68 16.27
C LYS A 51 1.13 -10.12 14.89
N ALA A 52 1.81 -11.07 14.26
CA ALA A 52 1.54 -11.54 12.90
C ALA A 52 0.05 -11.87 12.66
N GLN A 53 -0.60 -12.56 13.64
CA GLN A 53 -1.99 -12.97 13.53
C GLN A 53 -3.01 -11.80 13.58
N ARG A 54 -2.55 -10.56 13.85
CA ARG A 54 -3.37 -9.34 13.92
C ARG A 54 -3.05 -8.34 12.83
N ILE A 55 -2.17 -8.70 11.90
CA ILE A 55 -1.79 -7.84 10.79
C ILE A 55 -2.83 -8.01 9.68
N GLU A 56 -3.70 -7.03 9.54
CA GLU A 56 -4.68 -6.97 8.45
C GLU A 56 -4.12 -6.26 7.20
N HIS A 57 -3.18 -5.33 7.40
CA HIS A 57 -2.50 -4.59 6.34
C HIS A 57 -0.98 -4.77 6.54
N PRO A 58 -0.32 -5.60 5.72
CA PRO A 58 1.15 -5.70 5.70
C PRO A 58 1.81 -4.36 5.40
N VAL A 59 3.02 -4.16 5.89
CA VAL A 59 3.78 -2.91 5.65
C VAL A 59 3.90 -2.61 4.16
N VAL A 60 4.25 -3.60 3.35
CA VAL A 60 4.38 -3.45 1.89
C VAL A 60 3.07 -2.98 1.23
N SER A 61 1.93 -3.50 1.65
CA SER A 61 0.62 -3.09 1.12
C SER A 61 0.30 -1.63 1.47
N MET A 62 0.63 -1.21 2.69
CA MET A 62 0.45 0.19 3.11
C MET A 62 1.40 1.14 2.37
N ILE A 63 2.63 0.72 2.10
CA ILE A 63 3.60 1.50 1.31
C ILE A 63 3.11 1.65 -0.12
N ARG A 64 2.66 0.58 -0.79
CA ARG A 64 2.05 0.65 -2.13
C ARG A 64 0.87 1.62 -2.14
N GLN A 65 -0.01 1.50 -1.15
CA GLN A 65 -1.14 2.41 -0.99
C GLN A 65 -0.70 3.88 -0.89
N ARG A 66 0.35 4.18 -0.12
CA ARG A 66 0.84 5.56 0.05
C ARG A 66 1.52 6.08 -1.20
N ILE A 67 2.41 5.31 -1.81
CA ILE A 67 3.09 5.69 -3.06
C ILE A 67 2.07 5.99 -4.15
N CYS A 68 1.11 5.09 -4.39
CA CYS A 68 0.07 5.29 -5.38
C CYS A 68 -0.85 6.47 -5.00
N GLY A 69 -1.22 6.62 -3.72
CA GLY A 69 -2.03 7.74 -3.26
C GLY A 69 -1.36 9.08 -3.54
N ILE A 70 -0.09 9.24 -3.18
CA ILE A 70 0.68 10.48 -3.43
C ILE A 70 0.79 10.74 -4.94
N ALA A 71 1.12 9.73 -5.73
CA ALA A 71 1.24 9.86 -7.19
C ALA A 71 -0.08 10.26 -7.88
N LEU A 72 -1.22 9.94 -7.26
CA LEU A 72 -2.56 10.32 -7.71
C LEU A 72 -3.04 11.66 -7.14
N GLY A 73 -2.22 12.33 -6.31
CA GLY A 73 -2.56 13.62 -5.70
C GLY A 73 -3.27 13.53 -4.34
N TYR A 74 -3.35 12.33 -3.75
CA TYR A 74 -3.92 12.12 -2.42
C TYR A 74 -2.81 12.13 -1.36
N GLU A 75 -2.27 13.29 -1.09
CA GLU A 75 -1.16 13.47 -0.14
C GLU A 75 -1.61 13.36 1.31
N ASP A 76 -2.83 13.84 1.61
CA ASP A 76 -3.37 13.83 2.97
C ASP A 76 -3.83 12.42 3.38
N LEU A 77 -3.42 12.02 4.58
CA LEU A 77 -3.89 10.76 5.18
C LEU A 77 -5.41 10.71 5.34
N ASN A 78 -6.09 11.85 5.47
CA ASN A 78 -7.56 11.91 5.57
C ASN A 78 -8.25 11.37 4.31
N ASP A 79 -7.65 11.53 3.13
CA ASP A 79 -8.20 11.01 1.89
C ASP A 79 -8.34 9.49 1.92
N HIS A 80 -7.46 8.82 2.64
CA HIS A 80 -7.49 7.37 2.77
C HIS A 80 -8.69 6.81 3.55
N ASP A 81 -9.43 7.62 4.29
CA ASP A 81 -10.71 7.19 4.87
C ASP A 81 -11.81 7.04 3.81
N ARG A 82 -11.68 7.74 2.67
CA ARG A 82 -12.53 7.59 1.49
C ARG A 82 -11.95 6.54 0.54
N LEU A 83 -10.67 6.66 0.21
CA LEU A 83 -9.96 5.74 -0.71
C LEU A 83 -9.98 4.28 -0.24
N ARG A 84 -10.14 4.04 1.06
CA ARG A 84 -10.20 2.67 1.61
C ARG A 84 -11.35 1.82 1.08
N HIS A 85 -12.31 2.42 0.38
CA HIS A 85 -13.42 1.74 -0.28
C HIS A 85 -13.18 1.52 -1.78
N ASP A 86 -12.07 2.04 -2.31
CA ASP A 86 -11.79 1.98 -3.74
C ASP A 86 -11.14 0.64 -4.11
N VAL A 87 -11.80 -0.08 -5.02
CA VAL A 87 -11.33 -1.37 -5.54
C VAL A 87 -10.01 -1.21 -6.31
N VAL A 88 -9.83 -0.10 -7.05
CA VAL A 88 -8.58 0.17 -7.77
C VAL A 88 -7.43 0.27 -6.79
N MET A 89 -7.60 1.00 -5.69
CA MET A 89 -6.58 1.08 -4.63
C MET A 89 -6.29 -0.29 -3.99
N GLY A 90 -7.30 -1.17 -3.91
CA GLY A 90 -7.11 -2.56 -3.49
C GLY A 90 -6.19 -3.34 -4.45
N VAL A 91 -6.39 -3.17 -5.76
CA VAL A 91 -5.52 -3.75 -6.81
C VAL A 91 -4.10 -3.20 -6.71
N LEU A 92 -3.94 -1.88 -6.58
CA LEU A 92 -2.64 -1.21 -6.48
C LEU A 92 -1.84 -1.65 -5.24
N SER A 93 -2.54 -1.99 -4.17
CA SER A 93 -1.96 -2.47 -2.91
C SER A 93 -1.72 -3.98 -2.87
N GLU A 94 -1.91 -4.69 -4.00
CA GLU A 94 -1.74 -6.15 -4.13
C GLU A 94 -2.61 -6.93 -3.12
N ARG A 95 -3.88 -6.49 -2.94
CA ARG A 95 -4.83 -7.23 -2.10
C ARG A 95 -5.41 -8.42 -2.86
N ASP A 96 -5.39 -9.61 -2.25
CA ASP A 96 -5.99 -10.82 -2.84
C ASP A 96 -7.49 -10.63 -3.11
N GLU A 97 -8.17 -9.90 -2.22
CA GLU A 97 -9.55 -9.46 -2.37
C GLU A 97 -9.64 -7.93 -2.49
N PRO A 98 -9.51 -7.37 -3.72
CA PRO A 98 -9.51 -5.92 -3.92
C PRO A 98 -10.81 -5.23 -3.51
N GLY A 99 -11.92 -5.97 -3.43
CA GLY A 99 -13.20 -5.49 -2.91
C GLY A 99 -13.30 -5.50 -1.39
N GLY A 100 -12.33 -6.12 -0.68
CA GLY A 100 -12.32 -6.19 0.78
C GLY A 100 -13.40 -7.09 1.38
N THR A 101 -13.86 -8.10 0.64
CA THR A 101 -14.86 -9.07 1.12
C THR A 101 -14.28 -10.11 2.09
N ASP A 102 -12.96 -10.25 2.10
CA ASP A 102 -12.18 -11.16 2.94
C ASP A 102 -11.94 -10.62 4.36
N ARG A 103 -12.46 -9.42 4.68
CA ARG A 103 -12.21 -8.78 5.97
C ARG A 103 -12.92 -9.53 7.10
N VAL A 104 -12.15 -9.87 8.13
CA VAL A 104 -12.62 -10.66 9.28
C VAL A 104 -13.74 -9.95 10.04
N ARG A 105 -13.65 -8.62 10.16
CA ARG A 105 -14.64 -7.83 10.88
C ARG A 105 -15.67 -7.28 9.90
N GLU A 106 -16.94 -7.51 10.14
CA GLU A 106 -18.06 -7.04 9.33
C GLU A 106 -17.98 -5.53 9.03
N LYS A 107 -17.67 -4.71 10.03
CA LYS A 107 -17.50 -3.25 9.86
C LYS A 107 -16.36 -2.85 8.91
N ASP A 108 -15.43 -3.75 8.61
CA ASP A 108 -14.29 -3.52 7.74
C ASP A 108 -14.48 -4.16 6.35
N GLN A 109 -15.57 -4.88 6.12
CA GLN A 109 -15.95 -5.38 4.80
C GLN A 109 -16.19 -4.21 3.84
N GLY A 110 -15.82 -4.41 2.58
CA GLY A 110 -15.82 -3.34 1.58
C GLY A 110 -14.72 -2.29 1.75
N LYS A 111 -13.69 -2.56 2.58
CA LYS A 111 -12.57 -1.68 2.85
C LYS A 111 -11.26 -2.43 2.62
N PRO A 112 -10.85 -2.63 1.35
CA PRO A 112 -9.68 -3.45 1.03
C PRO A 112 -8.37 -2.90 1.57
N ILE A 113 -8.23 -1.58 1.72
CA ILE A 113 -6.98 -0.92 2.11
C ILE A 113 -7.07 -0.23 3.47
N ALA A 114 -5.93 0.21 3.98
CA ALA A 114 -5.82 0.85 5.28
C ALA A 114 -6.48 2.23 5.31
N GLY A 115 -7.18 2.58 6.38
CA GLY A 115 -7.62 3.95 6.64
C GLY A 115 -6.53 4.78 7.31
N LYS A 116 -6.78 6.09 7.44
CA LYS A 116 -5.83 7.08 7.97
C LYS A 116 -5.18 6.68 9.30
N SER A 117 -5.94 6.13 10.24
CA SER A 117 -5.40 5.75 11.55
C SER A 117 -4.35 4.64 11.47
N THR A 118 -4.46 3.76 10.48
CA THR A 118 -3.50 2.69 10.26
C THR A 118 -2.25 3.21 9.56
N LEU A 119 -2.42 4.08 8.55
CA LEU A 119 -1.32 4.74 7.86
C LEU A 119 -0.55 5.69 8.78
N ASN A 120 -1.24 6.40 9.68
CA ASN A 120 -0.58 7.21 10.70
C ASN A 120 0.41 6.40 11.56
N ARG A 121 0.12 5.12 11.81
CA ARG A 121 1.05 4.23 12.52
C ARG A 121 2.24 3.81 11.68
N LEU A 122 2.13 3.85 10.36
CA LEU A 122 3.27 3.64 9.46
C LEU A 122 4.19 4.86 9.43
N GLU A 123 3.62 6.06 9.32
CA GLU A 123 4.38 7.29 9.06
C GLU A 123 4.89 7.99 10.32
N LEU A 124 4.16 7.89 11.43
CA LEU A 124 4.42 8.67 12.64
C LEU A 124 4.76 7.80 13.87
N THR A 125 5.29 6.61 13.66
CA THR A 125 5.81 5.81 14.77
C THR A 125 7.21 6.32 15.13
N PRO A 126 7.47 6.68 16.39
CA PRO A 126 8.79 7.13 16.82
C PRO A 126 9.80 5.97 16.78
N GLU A 127 11.08 6.29 16.59
CA GLU A 127 12.17 5.33 16.45
C GLU A 127 12.34 4.41 17.67
N GLU A 128 12.03 4.93 18.87
CA GLU A 128 12.13 4.19 20.14
C GLU A 128 11.00 3.18 20.33
N ALA A 129 10.00 3.16 19.44
CA ALA A 129 8.89 2.24 19.54
C ALA A 129 9.36 0.79 19.39
N ASN A 130 8.70 -0.11 20.12
CA ASN A 130 9.08 -1.51 20.18
C ASN A 130 7.83 -2.39 20.43
N GLU A 131 8.05 -3.68 20.66
CA GLU A 131 6.98 -4.65 20.90
C GLU A 131 6.07 -4.31 22.09
N LYS A 132 6.57 -3.58 23.10
CA LYS A 132 5.80 -3.16 24.28
C LYS A 132 4.95 -1.93 24.01
N SER A 133 5.22 -1.18 22.92
CA SER A 133 4.43 -0.01 22.52
C SER A 133 2.97 -0.39 22.29
N ARG A 134 2.04 0.51 22.66
CA ARG A 134 0.61 0.19 22.65
C ARG A 134 0.03 0.14 21.24
N TYR A 135 0.28 1.15 20.40
CA TYR A 135 -0.35 1.31 19.08
C TYR A 135 0.66 1.48 17.94
N LYS A 136 1.70 2.26 18.16
CA LYS A 136 2.73 2.58 17.17
C LYS A 136 3.81 1.51 17.27
N LYS A 137 3.85 0.62 16.30
CA LYS A 137 4.71 -0.58 16.31
C LYS A 137 5.39 -0.85 14.97
N ILE A 138 5.31 0.07 14.04
CA ILE A 138 5.94 -0.02 12.72
C ILE A 138 6.99 1.06 12.66
N VAL A 139 8.24 0.70 12.85
CA VAL A 139 9.36 1.65 13.00
C VAL A 139 10.10 1.71 11.68
N ALA A 140 10.27 2.92 11.15
CA ALA A 140 11.12 3.18 9.99
C ALA A 140 12.59 3.20 10.42
N ASP A 141 13.46 2.59 9.61
CA ASP A 141 14.91 2.71 9.71
C ASP A 141 15.37 3.79 8.72
N GLY A 142 15.61 5.00 9.22
CA GLY A 142 15.98 6.15 8.39
C GLY A 142 17.26 5.91 7.59
N THR A 143 18.28 5.30 8.19
CA THR A 143 19.53 4.98 7.50
C THR A 143 19.30 4.00 6.33
N ALA A 144 18.53 2.95 6.56
CA ALA A 144 18.21 1.99 5.52
C ALA A 144 17.38 2.61 4.38
N ILE A 145 16.51 3.59 4.70
CA ILE A 145 15.75 4.35 3.70
C ILE A 145 16.68 5.21 2.86
N ASP A 146 17.61 5.94 3.48
CA ASP A 146 18.57 6.80 2.77
C ASP A 146 19.46 5.96 1.84
N GLU A 147 19.98 4.84 2.32
CA GLU A 147 20.77 3.90 1.51
C GLU A 147 19.96 3.36 0.31
N LEU A 148 18.68 3.02 0.53
CA LEU A 148 17.80 2.58 -0.55
C LEU A 148 17.58 3.69 -1.59
N MET A 149 17.36 4.93 -1.17
CA MET A 149 17.15 6.04 -2.11
C MET A 149 18.38 6.28 -2.98
N VAL A 150 19.59 6.21 -2.40
CA VAL A 150 20.84 6.29 -3.15
C VAL A 150 20.96 5.12 -4.14
N ALA A 151 20.66 3.90 -3.73
CA ALA A 151 20.71 2.73 -4.60
C ALA A 151 19.74 2.85 -5.79
N VAL A 152 18.49 3.24 -5.53
CA VAL A 152 17.47 3.46 -6.59
C VAL A 152 17.90 4.56 -7.56
N PHE A 153 18.50 5.63 -7.06
CA PHE A 153 19.03 6.70 -7.90
C PHE A 153 20.12 6.18 -8.84
N ILE A 154 21.10 5.44 -8.32
CA ILE A 154 22.20 4.87 -9.12
C ILE A 154 21.66 3.88 -10.18
N GLU A 155 20.69 3.04 -9.83
CA GLU A 155 20.08 2.05 -10.73
C GLU A 155 19.26 2.69 -11.86
N SER A 156 18.88 3.96 -11.73
CA SER A 156 18.07 4.68 -12.73
C SER A 156 18.90 5.31 -13.86
N TYR A 157 20.22 5.27 -13.76
CA TYR A 157 21.19 5.75 -14.75
C TYR A 157 21.97 4.61 -15.40
#